data_46980c659f12c7713a45817c0486da11
#
_entry.id   46980c659f12c7713a45817c0486da11
#
_cell.length_a   1.000
_cell.length_b   1.000
_cell.length_c   1.000
_cell.angle_alpha   90.00
_cell.angle_beta   90.00
_cell.angle_gamma   90.00
#
_symmetry.space_group_name_H-M   'P 1'
#
loop_
_entity.id
_entity.type
_entity.pdbx_description
1 polymer ?
#
loop_
_entity_poly.entity_id
_entity_poly.type
_entity_poly.pdbx_seq_one_letter_code
_entity_poly.pdbx_strand_id
1 'polypeptide(L)'
;MGFSMASEKTEIFTGPQQGTETRRHQPGQVAFRSVVPEDIEWKQFPAFPPSARLAIVVGEPSAPGPYVIRVKVPADVKLMPHRHPEDRAYTVISGVFYIGLGDHFDASKLHAYPPGAVIILPGNTSHFHWAKSGEYVTQVTAIGPLGLEYMNSEDDPRNKSITAPSVQGTVR
;
A
#
# COMPACT_ATOMS: atom_id res chain seq x y z
N MET A 1 51.35 4.10 -40.56
CA MET A 1 50.77 3.61 -39.29
C MET A 1 49.31 3.99 -39.29
N GLY A 2 48.43 3.07 -39.68
CA GLY A 2 46.99 3.30 -39.75
C GLY A 2 46.33 2.70 -38.51
N PHE A 3 45.64 3.53 -37.73
CA PHE A 3 44.77 3.07 -36.65
C PHE A 3 43.43 2.71 -37.27
N SER A 4 43.08 1.40 -37.23
CA SER A 4 41.76 0.89 -37.52
C SER A 4 40.86 1.13 -36.31
N MET A 5 39.87 1.98 -36.45
CA MET A 5 38.79 2.10 -35.46
C MET A 5 37.84 0.92 -35.66
N ALA A 6 37.84 -0.01 -34.74
CA ALA A 6 36.83 -1.04 -34.64
C ALA A 6 35.51 -0.39 -34.18
N SER A 7 34.51 -0.47 -35.05
CA SER A 7 33.11 -0.09 -34.74
C SER A 7 32.51 -1.14 -33.81
N GLU A 8 32.32 -0.80 -32.54
CA GLU A 8 31.49 -1.60 -31.64
C GLU A 8 30.05 -1.58 -32.14
N LYS A 9 29.61 -2.73 -32.67
CA LYS A 9 28.19 -2.98 -32.91
C LYS A 9 27.51 -3.19 -31.57
N THR A 10 26.71 -2.22 -31.15
CA THR A 10 25.73 -2.40 -30.09
C THR A 10 24.76 -3.48 -30.52
N GLU A 11 24.89 -4.69 -29.98
CA GLU A 11 23.88 -5.74 -30.16
C GLU A 11 22.60 -5.30 -29.45
N ILE A 12 21.63 -4.88 -30.24
CA ILE A 12 20.25 -4.71 -29.80
C ILE A 12 19.73 -6.12 -29.50
N PHE A 13 19.43 -6.39 -28.24
CA PHE A 13 18.84 -7.64 -27.78
C PHE A 13 17.52 -7.90 -28.52
N THR A 14 17.57 -8.65 -29.60
CA THR A 14 16.41 -9.22 -30.27
C THR A 14 16.11 -10.60 -29.67
N GLY A 15 15.53 -10.62 -28.48
CA GLY A 15 14.85 -11.80 -27.96
C GLY A 15 13.65 -12.14 -28.85
N PRO A 16 13.21 -13.40 -28.92
CA PRO A 16 12.06 -13.77 -29.72
C PRO A 16 10.87 -12.90 -29.32
N GLN A 17 10.36 -12.11 -30.26
CA GLN A 17 9.08 -11.43 -30.10
C GLN A 17 7.99 -12.49 -30.05
N GLN A 18 7.77 -13.04 -28.85
CA GLN A 18 6.51 -13.71 -28.57
C GLN A 18 5.42 -12.67 -28.75
N GLY A 19 4.47 -12.97 -29.61
CA GLY A 19 3.38 -12.09 -29.97
C GLY A 19 2.81 -11.41 -28.73
N THR A 20 2.44 -10.14 -28.89
CA THR A 20 1.89 -9.26 -27.84
C THR A 20 0.54 -9.78 -27.35
N GLU A 21 0.52 -10.96 -26.73
CA GLU A 21 -0.58 -11.33 -25.87
C GLU A 21 -0.48 -10.47 -24.63
N THR A 22 -1.35 -9.48 -24.55
CA THR A 22 -1.47 -8.63 -23.37
C THR A 22 -1.68 -9.55 -22.16
N ARG A 23 -0.69 -9.67 -21.29
CA ARG A 23 -0.82 -10.48 -20.07
C ARG A 23 -2.00 -9.92 -19.28
N ARG A 24 -2.98 -10.76 -19.03
CA ARG A 24 -4.12 -10.41 -18.18
C ARG A 24 -3.61 -10.19 -16.76
N HIS A 25 -3.72 -8.96 -16.28
CA HIS A 25 -3.33 -8.63 -14.90
C HIS A 25 -4.42 -8.99 -13.89
N GLN A 26 -5.66 -9.24 -14.35
CA GLN A 26 -6.79 -9.62 -13.53
C GLN A 26 -7.60 -10.73 -14.23
N PRO A 27 -8.20 -11.65 -13.45
CA PRO A 27 -9.11 -12.65 -14.02
C PRO A 27 -10.24 -11.97 -14.81
N GLY A 28 -10.49 -12.44 -16.04
CA GLY A 28 -11.53 -11.89 -16.91
C GLY A 28 -11.18 -10.60 -17.66
N GLN A 29 -10.03 -10.00 -17.41
CA GLN A 29 -9.58 -8.83 -18.17
C GLN A 29 -9.04 -9.27 -19.53
N VAL A 30 -9.71 -8.85 -20.61
CA VAL A 30 -9.38 -9.22 -22.01
C VAL A 30 -8.79 -8.08 -22.81
N ALA A 31 -8.78 -6.85 -22.28
CA ALA A 31 -8.35 -5.65 -22.98
C ALA A 31 -7.64 -4.68 -22.03
N PHE A 32 -7.03 -3.66 -22.60
CA PHE A 32 -6.48 -2.52 -21.85
C PHE A 32 -7.53 -1.93 -20.91
N ARG A 33 -7.12 -1.65 -19.68
CA ARG A 33 -7.96 -1.00 -18.66
C ARG A 33 -7.21 0.18 -18.08
N SER A 34 -7.88 1.31 -17.97
CA SER A 34 -7.45 2.47 -17.19
C SER A 34 -8.30 2.60 -15.93
N VAL A 35 -7.72 3.17 -14.88
CA VAL A 35 -8.42 3.57 -13.66
C VAL A 35 -8.10 5.04 -13.43
N VAL A 36 -9.09 5.90 -13.55
CA VAL A 36 -8.95 7.34 -13.29
C VAL A 36 -9.41 7.66 -11.85
N PRO A 37 -9.03 8.82 -11.28
CA PRO A 37 -9.32 9.12 -9.87
C PRO A 37 -10.79 9.02 -9.48
N GLU A 38 -11.70 9.37 -10.37
CA GLU A 38 -13.17 9.31 -10.21
C GLU A 38 -13.73 7.88 -10.16
N ASP A 39 -13.01 6.89 -10.71
CA ASP A 39 -13.39 5.48 -10.68
C ASP A 39 -13.01 4.79 -9.35
N ILE A 40 -12.30 5.50 -8.46
CA ILE A 40 -11.77 4.89 -7.25
C ILE A 40 -12.84 4.74 -6.18
N GLU A 41 -13.17 3.50 -5.87
CA GLU A 41 -14.09 3.16 -4.79
C GLU A 41 -13.37 3.06 -3.44
N TRP A 42 -13.54 4.07 -2.59
CA TRP A 42 -12.98 4.09 -1.26
C TRP A 42 -13.85 3.32 -0.27
N LYS A 43 -13.28 2.27 0.34
CA LYS A 43 -13.98 1.40 1.30
C LYS A 43 -13.28 1.41 2.66
N GLN A 44 -14.03 1.14 3.71
CA GLN A 44 -13.44 0.86 5.01
C GLN A 44 -12.69 -0.48 4.93
N PHE A 45 -11.50 -0.52 5.52
CA PHE A 45 -10.74 -1.76 5.68
C PHE A 45 -10.69 -2.11 7.17
N PRO A 46 -11.19 -3.29 7.60
CA PRO A 46 -11.37 -3.60 9.01
C PRO A 46 -10.13 -3.49 9.88
N ALA A 47 -8.96 -3.73 9.28
CA ALA A 47 -7.69 -3.64 9.99
C ALA A 47 -7.13 -2.21 10.09
N PHE A 48 -7.81 -1.20 9.53
CA PHE A 48 -7.42 0.21 9.64
C PHE A 48 -8.31 0.97 10.62
N PRO A 49 -7.85 2.11 11.16
CA PRO A 49 -8.71 3.02 11.90
C PRO A 49 -10.01 3.31 11.12
N PRO A 50 -11.17 3.42 11.79
CA PRO A 50 -12.48 3.49 11.13
C PRO A 50 -12.64 4.63 10.11
N SER A 51 -11.87 5.71 10.23
CA SER A 51 -11.89 6.85 9.31
C SER A 51 -10.97 6.66 8.09
N ALA A 52 -9.98 5.78 8.15
CA ALA A 52 -9.12 5.49 7.01
C ALA A 52 -9.87 4.70 5.93
N ARG A 53 -9.45 4.86 4.69
CA ARG A 53 -10.06 4.19 3.53
C ARG A 53 -9.00 3.50 2.70
N LEU A 54 -9.40 2.38 2.11
CA LEU A 54 -8.62 1.61 1.16
C LEU A 54 -9.40 1.50 -0.15
N ALA A 55 -8.71 1.58 -1.27
CA ALA A 55 -9.26 1.29 -2.59
C ALA A 55 -8.36 0.29 -3.31
N ILE A 56 -8.95 -0.74 -3.90
CA ILE A 56 -8.25 -1.68 -4.77
C ILE A 56 -8.22 -1.06 -6.17
N VAL A 57 -7.01 -0.85 -6.71
CA VAL A 57 -6.81 -0.27 -8.04
C VAL A 57 -6.54 -1.36 -9.08
N VAL A 58 -5.68 -2.33 -8.72
CA VAL A 58 -5.31 -3.46 -9.57
C VAL A 58 -5.16 -4.70 -8.72
N GLY A 59 -5.52 -5.86 -9.26
CA GLY A 59 -5.29 -7.16 -8.64
C GLY A 59 -6.30 -7.51 -7.56
N GLU A 60 -5.98 -8.57 -6.84
CA GLU A 60 -6.75 -9.11 -5.71
C GLU A 60 -5.82 -9.21 -4.50
N PRO A 61 -5.87 -8.24 -3.55
CA PRO A 61 -4.94 -8.24 -2.43
C PRO A 61 -5.01 -9.46 -1.52
N SER A 62 -6.16 -10.15 -1.47
CA SER A 62 -6.34 -11.36 -0.67
C SER A 62 -5.76 -12.63 -1.30
N ALA A 63 -5.31 -12.58 -2.57
CA ALA A 63 -4.79 -13.70 -3.32
C ALA A 63 -3.29 -13.53 -3.65
N PRO A 64 -2.58 -14.63 -3.96
CA PRO A 64 -1.22 -14.55 -4.50
C PRO A 64 -1.21 -13.80 -5.84
N GLY A 65 -0.24 -12.89 -6.01
CA GLY A 65 -0.05 -12.13 -7.24
C GLY A 65 0.11 -10.64 -7.00
N PRO A 66 0.41 -9.86 -8.06
CA PRO A 66 0.62 -8.43 -7.94
C PRO A 66 -0.70 -7.70 -7.65
N TYR A 67 -0.65 -6.74 -6.75
CA TYR A 67 -1.77 -5.83 -6.49
C TYR A 67 -1.30 -4.38 -6.34
N VAL A 68 -2.21 -3.46 -6.60
CA VAL A 68 -2.07 -2.05 -6.33
C VAL A 68 -3.29 -1.59 -5.54
N ILE A 69 -3.06 -1.02 -4.37
CA ILE A 69 -4.08 -0.38 -3.56
C ILE A 69 -3.74 1.08 -3.31
N ARG A 70 -4.74 1.88 -2.99
CA ARG A 70 -4.54 3.21 -2.42
C ARG A 70 -5.09 3.27 -1.02
N VAL A 71 -4.39 3.98 -0.15
CA VAL A 71 -4.77 4.20 1.24
C VAL A 71 -4.90 5.69 1.47
N LYS A 72 -6.07 6.12 1.96
CA LYS A 72 -6.38 7.49 2.34
C LYS A 72 -6.53 7.56 3.84
N VAL A 73 -5.76 8.43 4.47
CA VAL A 73 -5.75 8.61 5.93
C VAL A 73 -6.07 10.07 6.24
N PRO A 74 -7.21 10.36 6.88
CA PRO A 74 -7.60 11.72 7.26
C PRO A 74 -6.62 12.38 8.23
N ALA A 75 -6.67 13.72 8.32
CA ALA A 75 -5.87 14.50 9.24
C ALA A 75 -5.93 13.95 10.68
N ASP A 76 -4.80 13.99 11.37
CA ASP A 76 -4.57 13.56 12.76
C ASP A 76 -4.74 12.06 13.03
N VAL A 77 -5.14 11.25 12.06
CA VAL A 77 -5.28 9.80 12.22
C VAL A 77 -3.90 9.14 12.23
N LYS A 78 -3.72 8.21 13.17
CA LYS A 78 -2.54 7.36 13.32
C LYS A 78 -2.85 5.93 12.93
N LEU A 79 -1.94 5.31 12.19
CA LEU A 79 -1.85 3.85 12.08
C LEU A 79 -0.76 3.40 13.03
N MET A 80 -1.18 2.73 14.10
CA MET A 80 -0.28 2.29 15.18
C MET A 80 0.70 1.22 14.67
N PRO A 81 1.77 0.93 15.42
CA PRO A 81 2.81 0.00 14.97
C PRO A 81 2.26 -1.35 14.50
N HIS A 82 2.57 -1.68 13.26
CA HIS A 82 2.13 -2.89 12.59
C HIS A 82 3.18 -3.33 11.56
N ARG A 83 3.04 -4.54 11.06
CA ARG A 83 3.88 -5.09 10.00
C ARG A 83 3.05 -5.81 8.95
N HIS A 84 3.65 -6.00 7.79
CA HIS A 84 3.09 -6.78 6.69
C HIS A 84 4.08 -7.90 6.33
N PRO A 85 3.62 -9.11 5.97
CA PRO A 85 4.53 -10.18 5.58
C PRO A 85 5.23 -9.91 4.24
N GLU A 86 4.56 -9.18 3.33
CA GLU A 86 5.05 -8.87 1.99
C GLU A 86 5.90 -7.59 1.93
N ASP A 87 6.85 -7.54 0.99
CA ASP A 87 7.55 -6.32 0.60
C ASP A 87 6.58 -5.33 -0.04
N ARG A 88 6.78 -4.03 0.20
CA ARG A 88 5.92 -2.96 -0.29
C ARG A 88 6.69 -1.81 -0.89
N ALA A 89 6.17 -1.29 -1.99
CA ALA A 89 6.54 0.02 -2.51
C ALA A 89 5.39 1.00 -2.26
N TYR A 90 5.63 2.01 -1.43
CA TYR A 90 4.70 3.14 -1.23
C TYR A 90 5.06 4.25 -2.20
N THR A 91 4.06 4.80 -2.88
CA THR A 91 4.18 6.07 -3.62
C THR A 91 3.25 7.07 -2.99
N VAL A 92 3.77 8.23 -2.58
CA VAL A 92 2.94 9.32 -2.04
C VAL A 92 2.22 10.01 -3.19
N ILE A 93 0.88 9.96 -3.19
CA ILE A 93 0.04 10.57 -4.23
C ILE A 93 -0.31 12.01 -3.86
N SER A 94 -0.72 12.24 -2.61
CA SER A 94 -1.08 13.57 -2.12
C SER A 94 -0.87 13.69 -0.62
N GLY A 95 -0.78 14.92 -0.13
CA GLY A 95 -0.46 15.22 1.27
C GLY A 95 0.99 14.89 1.62
N VAL A 96 1.31 14.87 2.90
CA VAL A 96 2.64 14.48 3.40
C VAL A 96 2.50 13.17 4.17
N PHE A 97 3.21 12.15 3.72
CA PHE A 97 3.23 10.85 4.37
C PHE A 97 4.30 10.81 5.45
N TYR A 98 3.88 10.69 6.71
CA TYR A 98 4.80 10.51 7.83
C TYR A 98 4.84 9.04 8.23
N ILE A 99 6.01 8.41 8.12
CA ILE A 99 6.26 7.02 8.52
C ILE A 99 7.45 6.95 9.45
N GLY A 100 7.34 6.14 10.49
CA GLY A 100 8.43 5.80 11.40
C GLY A 100 8.58 4.30 11.53
N LEU A 101 9.77 3.83 11.86
CA LEU A 101 10.08 2.41 12.06
C LEU A 101 10.16 2.05 13.54
N GLY A 102 9.69 0.85 13.87
CA GLY A 102 9.77 0.26 15.22
C GLY A 102 8.44 -0.27 15.74
N ASP A 103 8.52 -0.99 16.85
CA ASP A 103 7.40 -1.70 17.48
C ASP A 103 6.55 -0.80 18.39
N HIS A 104 7.02 0.41 18.66
CA HIS A 104 6.31 1.39 19.48
C HIS A 104 6.18 2.71 18.72
N PHE A 105 5.01 3.37 18.86
CA PHE A 105 4.79 4.68 18.27
C PHE A 105 5.69 5.73 18.92
N ASP A 106 6.54 6.36 18.12
CA ASP A 106 7.44 7.43 18.55
C ASP A 106 7.44 8.55 17.48
N ALA A 107 6.81 9.67 17.83
CA ALA A 107 6.69 10.80 16.91
C ALA A 107 8.05 11.41 16.49
N SER A 108 9.11 11.20 17.26
CA SER A 108 10.47 11.67 16.93
C SER A 108 11.12 10.86 15.81
N LYS A 109 10.65 9.65 15.56
CA LYS A 109 11.13 8.74 14.50
C LYS A 109 10.40 8.92 13.17
N LEU A 110 9.41 9.80 13.11
CA LEU A 110 8.66 10.04 11.89
C LEU A 110 9.50 10.84 10.88
N HIS A 111 9.62 10.30 9.68
CA HIS A 111 10.16 10.99 8.51
C HIS A 111 9.02 11.41 7.60
N ALA A 112 9.12 12.63 7.06
CA ALA A 112 8.11 13.22 6.18
C ALA A 112 8.48 13.00 4.71
N TYR A 113 7.53 12.52 3.93
CA TYR A 113 7.70 12.28 2.51
C TYR A 113 6.62 13.04 1.71
N PRO A 114 7.03 13.94 0.80
CA PRO A 114 6.09 14.71 -0.02
C PRO A 114 5.50 13.88 -1.17
N PRO A 115 4.49 14.39 -1.87
CA PRO A 115 3.97 13.77 -3.09
C PRO A 115 5.07 13.46 -4.12
N GLY A 116 4.99 12.29 -4.75
CA GLY A 116 6.00 11.77 -5.68
C GLY A 116 7.11 10.96 -5.02
N ALA A 117 7.26 11.01 -3.68
CA ALA A 117 8.23 10.15 -3.00
C ALA A 117 7.84 8.67 -3.12
N VAL A 118 8.86 7.81 -3.25
CA VAL A 118 8.71 6.35 -3.24
C VAL A 118 9.52 5.77 -2.07
N ILE A 119 8.89 4.92 -1.29
CA ILE A 119 9.49 4.26 -0.12
C ILE A 119 9.39 2.75 -0.33
N ILE A 120 10.51 2.04 -0.26
CA ILE A 120 10.54 0.59 -0.26
C ILE A 120 10.60 0.12 1.19
N LEU A 121 9.61 -0.64 1.59
CA LEU A 121 9.51 -1.23 2.92
C LEU A 121 9.59 -2.75 2.79
N PRO A 122 10.67 -3.37 3.28
CA PRO A 122 10.78 -4.83 3.30
C PRO A 122 9.70 -5.46 4.17
N GLY A 123 9.28 -6.66 3.81
CA GLY A 123 8.34 -7.46 4.58
C GLY A 123 8.79 -7.65 6.02
N ASN A 124 7.84 -7.83 6.92
CA ASN A 124 8.03 -7.99 8.36
C ASN A 124 8.72 -6.80 9.07
N THR A 125 8.86 -5.65 8.40
CA THR A 125 9.36 -4.43 9.03
C THR A 125 8.25 -3.71 9.79
N SER A 126 8.39 -3.63 11.12
CA SER A 126 7.45 -2.89 11.99
C SER A 126 7.56 -1.39 11.72
N HIS A 127 6.41 -0.76 11.51
CA HIS A 127 6.32 0.65 11.19
C HIS A 127 4.98 1.24 11.63
N PHE A 128 4.91 2.55 11.68
CA PHE A 128 3.72 3.30 12.04
C PHE A 128 3.60 4.58 11.21
N HIS A 129 2.37 5.08 11.08
CA HIS A 129 2.08 6.29 10.31
C HIS A 129 1.33 7.32 11.14
N TRP A 130 1.43 8.59 10.74
CA TRP A 130 0.60 9.66 11.28
C TRP A 130 0.30 10.70 10.20
N ALA A 131 -0.97 11.02 9.99
CA ALA A 131 -1.43 12.11 9.13
C ALA A 131 -1.25 13.48 9.84
N LYS A 132 0.02 13.75 10.26
CA LYS A 132 0.40 14.83 11.18
C LYS A 132 0.10 16.24 10.63
N SER A 133 0.23 16.44 9.33
CA SER A 133 0.05 17.77 8.69
C SER A 133 -1.19 17.85 7.81
N GLY A 134 -2.10 16.90 7.92
CA GLY A 134 -3.32 16.82 7.11
C GLY A 134 -3.51 15.45 6.49
N GLU A 135 -4.60 15.28 5.73
CA GLU A 135 -4.88 14.05 4.99
C GLU A 135 -3.74 13.71 4.02
N TYR A 136 -3.44 12.42 3.89
CA TYR A 136 -2.56 11.93 2.83
C TYR A 136 -3.20 10.76 2.07
N VAL A 137 -2.73 10.57 0.83
CA VAL A 137 -3.02 9.40 0.02
C VAL A 137 -1.71 8.78 -0.41
N THR A 138 -1.53 7.49 -0.11
CA THR A 138 -0.44 6.67 -0.65
C THR A 138 -0.99 5.61 -1.59
N GLN A 139 -0.20 5.24 -2.60
CA GLN A 139 -0.39 4.04 -3.39
C GLN A 139 0.61 2.98 -2.92
N VAL A 140 0.13 1.77 -2.71
CA VAL A 140 0.96 0.62 -2.34
C VAL A 140 0.94 -0.37 -3.48
N THR A 141 2.13 -0.78 -3.91
CA THR A 141 2.33 -1.87 -4.88
C THR A 141 3.06 -3.00 -4.17
N ALA A 142 2.51 -4.21 -4.25
CA ALA A 142 3.09 -5.39 -3.60
C ALA A 142 2.66 -6.68 -4.30
N ILE A 143 3.23 -7.80 -3.82
CA ILE A 143 2.82 -9.15 -4.21
C ILE A 143 2.04 -9.75 -3.04
N GLY A 144 0.78 -10.11 -3.27
CA GLY A 144 -0.11 -10.68 -2.25
C GLY A 144 0.21 -12.12 -1.86
N PRO A 145 -0.45 -12.62 -0.81
CA PRO A 145 -1.59 -11.98 -0.14
C PRO A 145 -1.18 -10.84 0.81
N LEU A 146 -2.01 -9.79 0.88
CA LEU A 146 -1.88 -8.72 1.84
C LEU A 146 -2.13 -9.25 3.25
N GLY A 147 -1.15 -9.08 4.12
CA GLY A 147 -1.27 -9.33 5.54
C GLY A 147 -1.09 -8.05 6.36
N LEU A 148 -1.64 -8.02 7.57
CA LEU A 148 -1.42 -6.95 8.53
C LEU A 148 -1.52 -7.49 9.95
N GLU A 149 -0.46 -7.29 10.73
CA GLU A 149 -0.36 -7.67 12.13
C GLU A 149 0.06 -6.44 12.96
N TYR A 150 -0.71 -6.11 13.97
CA TYR A 150 -0.36 -5.05 14.93
C TYR A 150 0.64 -5.56 15.97
N MET A 151 1.60 -4.73 16.35
CA MET A 151 2.59 -5.07 17.37
C MET A 151 1.96 -5.15 18.76
N ASN A 152 0.91 -4.38 19.01
CA ASN A 152 0.07 -4.45 20.20
C ASN A 152 -1.38 -4.78 19.78
N SER A 153 -1.93 -5.87 20.30
CA SER A 153 -3.30 -6.33 19.99
C SER A 153 -4.39 -5.31 20.38
N GLU A 154 -4.13 -4.42 21.33
CA GLU A 154 -5.06 -3.36 21.73
C GLU A 154 -5.19 -2.25 20.66
N ASP A 155 -4.18 -2.11 19.82
CA ASP A 155 -4.18 -1.16 18.72
C ASP A 155 -4.95 -1.66 17.49
N ASP A 156 -5.23 -2.95 17.42
CA ASP A 156 -5.94 -3.58 16.32
C ASP A 156 -7.44 -3.19 16.33
N PRO A 157 -7.94 -2.45 15.33
CA PRO A 157 -9.34 -2.05 15.28
C PRO A 157 -10.32 -3.23 15.22
N ARG A 158 -9.87 -4.40 14.72
CA ARG A 158 -10.68 -5.62 14.64
C ARG A 158 -11.06 -6.14 16.02
N ASN A 159 -10.25 -5.90 17.04
CA ASN A 159 -10.51 -6.31 18.43
C ASN A 159 -11.50 -5.37 19.15
N LYS A 160 -11.63 -4.11 18.70
CA LYS A 160 -12.51 -3.11 19.33
C LYS A 160 -13.99 -3.30 18.97
N SER A 161 -14.30 -4.00 17.91
CA SER A 161 -15.68 -4.28 17.46
C SER A 161 -16.41 -5.34 18.29
N ILE A 162 -15.71 -6.03 19.20
CA ILE A 162 -16.26 -7.14 20.02
C ILE A 162 -16.84 -6.63 21.37
N THR A 163 -16.55 -5.38 21.75
CA THR A 163 -17.00 -4.78 23.01
C THR A 163 -18.14 -3.76 22.80
N ALA A 164 -19.20 -4.13 22.12
CA ALA A 164 -20.46 -3.39 22.23
C ALA A 164 -21.07 -3.68 23.61
N PRO A 165 -21.44 -2.66 24.43
CA PRO A 165 -22.03 -2.91 25.72
C PRO A 165 -23.37 -3.65 25.56
N SER A 166 -23.50 -4.78 26.27
CA SER A 166 -24.79 -5.44 26.44
C SER A 166 -25.75 -4.45 27.11
N VAL A 167 -26.75 -4.02 26.37
CA VAL A 167 -27.89 -3.28 26.95
C VAL A 167 -28.60 -4.21 27.91
N GLN A 168 -28.33 -4.07 29.21
CA GLN A 168 -29.15 -4.66 30.24
C GLN A 168 -30.50 -3.91 30.22
N GLY A 169 -31.49 -4.53 29.57
CA GLY A 169 -32.87 -4.11 29.64
C GLY A 169 -33.35 -4.25 31.08
N THR A 170 -33.53 -3.12 31.77
CA THR A 170 -34.29 -3.09 33.04
C THR A 170 -35.75 -3.23 32.70
N VAL A 171 -36.26 -4.42 32.88
CA VAL A 171 -37.72 -4.66 32.91
C VAL A 171 -38.26 -4.11 34.23
N ARG A 172 -39.14 -3.15 34.17
CA ARG A 172 -40.05 -2.76 35.26
C ARG A 172 -41.43 -3.30 34.97
#